data_ff82a5aab193fcd7fe1efac9e8fcae15
#
_entry.id   ff82a5aab193fcd7fe1efac9e8fcae15
#
_cell.length_a   1.000
_cell.length_b   1.000
_cell.length_c   1.000
_cell.angle_alpha   90.00
_cell.angle_beta   90.00
_cell.angle_gamma   90.00
#
_symmetry.space_group_name_H-M   'P 1'
#
loop_
_entity.id
_entity.type
_entity.pdbx_description
1 polymer ?
#
loop_
_entity_poly.entity_id
_entity_poly.type
_entity_poly.pdbx_seq_one_letter_code
_entity_poly.pdbx_strand_id
1 'polypeptide(L)'
;MKDKKIIKVFIIFCLVFSTSFTYPKISQSNEQTIEKRLNEISNNVRCLVCRNQSIYDSNSDFANDIKKIIRIHLKDNKSDQFIYKFLKSKYGEYILFKPP
;
A
#
# COMPACT_ATOMS: atom_id res chain seq x y z
N MET A 1 56.20 -16.11 0.39
CA MET A 1 56.13 -14.85 -0.38
C MET A 1 54.87 -14.74 -1.25
N LYS A 2 54.35 -15.83 -1.80
CA LYS A 2 53.08 -15.81 -2.54
C LYS A 2 51.87 -15.53 -1.64
N ASP A 3 51.88 -15.91 -0.39
CA ASP A 3 50.76 -15.78 0.54
C ASP A 3 50.45 -14.33 0.93
N LYS A 4 51.47 -13.47 1.05
CA LYS A 4 51.29 -12.03 1.38
C LYS A 4 50.63 -11.25 0.26
N LYS A 5 50.85 -11.60 -1.00
CA LYS A 5 50.21 -10.97 -2.15
C LYS A 5 48.75 -11.41 -2.27
N ILE A 6 48.46 -12.67 -2.00
CA ILE A 6 47.08 -13.21 -2.00
C ILE A 6 46.27 -12.57 -0.88
N ILE A 7 46.84 -12.42 0.30
CA ILE A 7 46.16 -11.77 1.44
C ILE A 7 45.88 -10.28 1.13
N LYS A 8 46.82 -9.57 0.50
CA LYS A 8 46.59 -8.18 0.10
C LYS A 8 45.47 -8.06 -0.95
N VAL A 9 45.44 -8.93 -1.94
CA VAL A 9 44.41 -8.97 -2.95
C VAL A 9 43.06 -9.32 -2.31
N PHE A 10 43.04 -10.22 -1.37
CA PHE A 10 41.82 -10.63 -0.65
C PHE A 10 41.28 -9.50 0.22
N ILE A 11 42.14 -8.74 0.88
CA ILE A 11 41.75 -7.58 1.68
C ILE A 11 41.22 -6.47 0.79
N ILE A 12 41.84 -6.22 -0.37
CA ILE A 12 41.37 -5.23 -1.34
C ILE A 12 40.01 -5.66 -1.92
N PHE A 13 39.83 -6.91 -2.21
CA PHE A 13 38.58 -7.50 -2.70
C PHE A 13 37.46 -7.37 -1.65
N CYS A 14 37.76 -7.64 -0.38
CA CYS A 14 36.81 -7.45 0.71
C CYS A 14 36.44 -5.98 0.94
N LEU A 15 37.40 -5.05 0.78
CA LEU A 15 37.14 -3.63 0.90
C LEU A 15 36.26 -3.08 -0.25
N VAL A 16 36.43 -3.59 -1.44
CA VAL A 16 35.60 -3.21 -2.59
C VAL A 16 34.19 -3.80 -2.48
N PHE A 17 34.05 -4.98 -1.89
CA PHE A 17 32.73 -5.62 -1.69
C PHE A 17 31.97 -5.07 -0.48
N SER A 18 32.64 -4.29 0.38
CA SER A 18 31.98 -3.59 1.51
C SER A 18 31.27 -2.31 1.11
N THR A 19 31.18 -1.99 -0.19
CA THR A 19 30.35 -0.89 -0.64
C THR A 19 28.88 -1.25 -0.45
N SER A 20 28.39 -0.94 0.73
CA SER A 20 27.04 -0.50 1.04
C SER A 20 25.97 -1.04 0.11
N PHE A 21 25.48 -2.21 0.42
CA PHE A 21 24.13 -2.56 -0.01
C PHE A 21 23.18 -1.68 0.79
N THR A 22 23.01 -0.45 0.31
CA THR A 22 21.99 0.46 0.85
C THR A 22 20.65 -0.11 0.42
N TYR A 23 20.02 -0.88 1.28
CA TYR A 23 18.64 -1.25 1.08
C TYR A 23 17.81 0.04 1.03
N PRO A 24 17.09 0.30 -0.04
CA PRO A 24 16.14 1.39 -0.01
C PRO A 24 15.09 1.09 1.05
N LYS A 25 15.07 1.92 2.06
CA LYS A 25 14.06 1.90 3.13
C LYS A 25 12.74 2.44 2.57
N ILE A 26 12.16 1.69 1.63
CA ILE A 26 10.98 2.15 0.85
C ILE A 26 9.66 1.80 1.53
N SER A 27 9.65 0.89 2.52
CA SER A 27 8.38 0.26 2.88
C SER A 27 7.54 1.00 3.92
N GLN A 28 8.12 1.72 4.85
CA GLN A 28 7.33 2.26 5.97
C GLN A 28 6.55 3.54 5.65
N SER A 29 7.11 4.45 4.89
CA SER A 29 6.42 5.70 4.54
C SER A 29 5.26 5.47 3.56
N ASN A 30 5.42 4.54 2.64
CA ASN A 30 4.38 4.20 1.67
C ASN A 30 3.20 3.47 2.32
N GLU A 31 3.44 2.57 3.25
CA GLU A 31 2.36 1.88 3.96
C GLU A 31 1.53 2.82 4.83
N GLN A 32 2.15 3.72 5.57
CA GLN A 32 1.44 4.72 6.36
C GLN A 32 0.57 5.62 5.49
N THR A 33 1.07 6.03 4.32
CA THR A 33 0.31 6.84 3.36
C THR A 33 -0.87 6.04 2.79
N ILE A 34 -0.66 4.77 2.46
CA ILE A 34 -1.72 3.88 1.97
C ILE A 34 -2.80 3.70 3.03
N GLU A 35 -2.44 3.41 4.28
CA GLU A 35 -3.41 3.25 5.37
C GLU A 35 -4.20 4.54 5.64
N LYS A 36 -3.56 5.70 5.61
CA LYS A 36 -4.23 6.99 5.74
C LYS A 36 -5.25 7.21 4.62
N ARG A 37 -4.87 6.99 3.37
CA ARG A 37 -5.76 7.11 2.22
C ARG A 37 -6.88 6.08 2.26
N LEU A 38 -6.56 4.85 2.66
CA LEU A 38 -7.55 3.79 2.85
C LEU A 38 -8.63 4.21 3.84
N ASN A 39 -8.23 4.80 4.96
CA ASN A 39 -9.17 5.27 5.98
C ASN A 39 -10.05 6.41 5.47
N GLU A 40 -9.47 7.37 4.76
CA GLU A 40 -10.20 8.49 4.16
C GLU A 40 -11.22 8.02 3.13
N ILE A 41 -10.84 7.13 2.21
CA ILE A 41 -11.73 6.55 1.21
C ILE A 41 -12.82 5.71 1.89
N SER A 42 -12.44 4.90 2.87
CA SER A 42 -13.37 4.03 3.59
C SER A 42 -14.46 4.81 4.34
N ASN A 43 -14.16 6.01 4.81
CA ASN A 43 -15.15 6.90 5.44
C ASN A 43 -16.19 7.44 4.43
N ASN A 44 -15.86 7.50 3.15
CA ASN A 44 -16.74 7.98 2.09
C ASN A 44 -17.53 6.87 1.39
N VAL A 45 -17.28 5.62 1.72
CA VAL A 45 -17.93 4.46 1.11
C VAL A 45 -18.93 3.85 2.08
N ARG A 46 -20.16 3.63 1.59
CA ARG A 46 -21.21 3.00 2.40
C ARG A 46 -21.02 1.49 2.49
N CYS A 47 -21.29 0.94 3.67
CA CYS A 47 -21.53 -0.48 3.81
C CYS A 47 -22.96 -0.79 3.39
N LEU A 48 -23.14 -1.50 2.26
CA LEU A 48 -24.46 -1.78 1.71
C LEU A 48 -25.29 -2.76 2.55
N VAL A 49 -24.65 -3.52 3.42
CA VAL A 49 -25.28 -4.51 4.31
C VAL A 49 -25.37 -4.04 5.76
N CYS A 50 -24.88 -2.84 6.05
CA CYS A 50 -24.87 -2.23 7.39
C CYS A 50 -25.73 -0.96 7.37
N ARG A 51 -26.55 -0.74 8.37
CA ARG A 51 -27.49 0.37 8.45
C ARG A 51 -26.77 1.73 8.38
N ASN A 52 -26.56 2.27 7.17
CA ASN A 52 -25.97 3.58 6.89
C ASN A 52 -24.56 3.83 7.49
N GLN A 53 -23.85 2.78 7.86
CA GLN A 53 -22.47 2.92 8.32
C GLN A 53 -21.51 3.00 7.13
N SER A 54 -20.38 3.71 7.33
CA SER A 54 -19.27 3.62 6.39
C SER A 54 -18.58 2.26 6.51
N ILE A 55 -17.87 1.84 5.47
CA ILE A 55 -17.05 0.63 5.57
C ILE A 55 -15.92 0.78 6.58
N TYR A 56 -15.52 2.01 6.90
CA TYR A 56 -14.53 2.29 7.95
C TYR A 56 -15.05 1.85 9.34
N ASP A 57 -16.30 2.16 9.64
CA ASP A 57 -16.93 1.87 10.92
C ASP A 57 -17.49 0.45 11.03
N SER A 58 -17.56 -0.27 9.92
CA SER A 58 -18.15 -1.60 9.86
C SER A 58 -17.08 -2.70 9.86
N ASN A 59 -17.35 -3.79 10.56
CA ASN A 59 -16.55 -5.02 10.54
C ASN A 59 -17.23 -6.17 9.78
N SER A 60 -18.25 -5.89 8.98
CA SER A 60 -18.90 -6.90 8.15
C SER A 60 -17.94 -7.47 7.10
N ASP A 61 -18.21 -8.67 6.61
CA ASP A 61 -17.44 -9.28 5.53
C ASP A 61 -17.44 -8.42 4.27
N PHE A 62 -18.58 -7.82 3.95
CA PHE A 62 -18.69 -6.87 2.85
C PHE A 62 -17.72 -5.68 3.02
N ALA A 63 -17.73 -5.05 4.19
CA ALA A 63 -16.83 -3.91 4.48
C ALA A 63 -15.36 -4.31 4.39
N ASN A 64 -15.00 -5.46 4.91
CA ASN A 64 -13.63 -5.97 4.85
C ASN A 64 -13.19 -6.28 3.42
N ASP A 65 -14.07 -6.82 2.59
CA ASP A 65 -13.79 -7.09 1.17
C ASP A 65 -13.56 -5.80 0.39
N ILE A 66 -14.39 -4.79 0.63
CA ILE A 66 -14.22 -3.47 -0.03
C ILE A 66 -12.91 -2.81 0.42
N LYS A 67 -12.56 -2.87 1.70
CA LYS A 67 -11.27 -2.37 2.19
C LYS A 67 -10.08 -3.05 1.50
N LYS A 68 -10.15 -4.35 1.28
CA LYS A 68 -9.12 -5.10 0.52
C LYS A 68 -9.00 -4.59 -0.92
N ILE A 69 -10.10 -4.39 -1.59
CA ILE A 69 -10.13 -3.88 -2.98
C ILE A 69 -9.48 -2.49 -3.04
N ILE A 70 -9.85 -1.61 -2.13
CA ILE A 70 -9.28 -0.26 -2.05
C ILE A 70 -7.77 -0.34 -1.81
N ARG A 71 -7.33 -1.18 -0.89
CA ARG A 71 -5.90 -1.34 -0.58
C ARG A 71 -5.10 -1.83 -1.79
N ILE A 72 -5.64 -2.78 -2.55
CA ILE A 72 -5.01 -3.28 -3.77
C ILE A 72 -4.83 -2.15 -4.79
N HIS A 73 -5.85 -1.34 -5.02
CA HIS A 73 -5.77 -0.21 -5.93
C HIS A 73 -4.80 0.88 -5.45
N LEU A 74 -4.74 1.15 -4.16
CA LEU A 74 -3.77 2.10 -3.59
C LEU A 74 -2.34 1.61 -3.75
N LYS A 75 -2.07 0.34 -3.54
CA LYS A 75 -0.76 -0.27 -3.78
C LYS A 75 -0.37 -0.23 -5.25
N ASP A 76 -1.34 -0.24 -6.13
CA ASP A 76 -1.16 -0.14 -7.58
C ASP A 76 -1.08 1.31 -8.08
N ASN A 77 -0.93 2.27 -7.18
CA ASN A 77 -0.82 3.71 -7.42
C ASN A 77 -2.04 4.32 -8.14
N LYS A 78 -3.22 3.75 -7.94
CA LYS A 78 -4.44 4.34 -8.47
C LYS A 78 -4.86 5.59 -7.68
N SER A 79 -5.46 6.57 -8.35
CA SER A 79 -5.98 7.76 -7.72
C SER A 79 -7.26 7.48 -6.93
N ASP A 80 -7.59 8.34 -5.99
CA ASP A 80 -8.84 8.24 -5.23
C ASP A 80 -10.07 8.29 -6.15
N GLN A 81 -10.04 9.17 -7.15
CA GLN A 81 -11.10 9.27 -8.16
C GLN A 81 -11.29 7.97 -8.95
N PHE A 82 -10.20 7.31 -9.32
CA PHE A 82 -10.27 6.01 -9.99
C PHE A 82 -10.97 4.98 -9.11
N ILE A 83 -10.62 4.93 -7.83
CA ILE A 83 -11.19 3.99 -6.86
C ILE A 83 -12.69 4.27 -6.69
N TYR A 84 -13.10 5.52 -6.54
CA TYR A 84 -14.51 5.90 -6.44
C TYR A 84 -15.29 5.53 -7.69
N LYS A 85 -14.77 5.80 -8.87
CA LYS A 85 -15.38 5.39 -10.15
C LYS A 85 -15.52 3.87 -10.26
N PHE A 86 -14.48 3.14 -9.86
CA PHE A 86 -14.50 1.69 -9.87
C PHE A 86 -15.62 1.14 -8.96
N LEU A 87 -15.69 1.63 -7.73
CA LEU A 87 -16.70 1.20 -6.77
C LEU A 87 -18.10 1.56 -7.25
N LYS A 88 -18.27 2.76 -7.78
CA LYS A 88 -19.54 3.24 -8.36
C LYS A 88 -20.00 2.37 -9.54
N SER A 89 -19.08 2.01 -10.43
CA SER A 89 -19.40 1.18 -11.59
C SER A 89 -19.78 -0.25 -11.21
N LYS A 90 -19.21 -0.77 -10.13
CA LYS A 90 -19.43 -2.15 -9.69
C LYS A 90 -20.62 -2.31 -8.75
N TYR A 91 -20.87 -1.34 -7.89
CA TYR A 91 -21.89 -1.41 -6.83
C TYR A 91 -23.00 -0.37 -6.99
N GLY A 92 -22.88 0.57 -7.90
CA GLY A 92 -23.84 1.65 -8.13
C GLY A 92 -23.48 2.95 -7.42
N GLU A 93 -24.16 4.04 -7.81
CA GLU A 93 -23.90 5.38 -7.29
C GLU A 93 -24.12 5.51 -5.79
N TYR A 94 -25.01 4.71 -5.27
CA TYR A 94 -25.42 4.76 -3.87
C TYR A 94 -24.29 4.35 -2.89
N ILE A 95 -23.24 3.70 -3.39
CA ILE A 95 -22.14 3.26 -2.53
C ILE A 95 -21.33 4.43 -1.95
N LEU A 96 -21.38 5.59 -2.57
CA LEU A 96 -20.65 6.78 -2.11
C LEU A 96 -21.55 7.70 -1.29
N PHE A 97 -21.07 8.16 -0.14
CA PHE A 97 -21.77 9.19 0.66
C PHE A 97 -21.74 10.54 -0.04
N LYS A 98 -20.60 10.86 -0.66
CA LYS A 98 -20.43 12.10 -1.43
C LYS A 98 -20.04 11.73 -2.86
N PRO A 99 -20.72 12.29 -3.87
CA PRO A 99 -20.28 12.14 -5.25
C PRO A 99 -18.89 12.76 -5.42
N PRO A 100 -18.04 12.15 -6.24
CA PRO A 100 -16.69 12.68 -6.48
C PRO A 100 -16.75 14.01 -7.23
#